data_777201b83701058504014514e798a585
#
_entry.id   777201b83701058504014514e798a585
#
_cell.length_a   1.000
_cell.length_b   1.000
_cell.length_c   1.000
_cell.angle_alpha   90.00
_cell.angle_beta   90.00
_cell.angle_gamma   90.00
#
_symmetry.space_group_name_H-M   'P 1'
#
loop_
_entity.id
_entity.type
_entity.pdbx_description
1 polymer ?
#
loop_
_entity_poly.entity_id
_entity_poly.type
_entity_poly.pdbx_seq_one_letter_code
_entity_poly.pdbx_strand_id
1 'polypeptide(L)'
;MGLTDRQVWGGTQGGQQSGLNMTVAKILTDKQMALVDTLVADGCSIKEAAGKAGYAEGEAGRVSASKALRQPHVQQYMMTRVGESLGLHATTAAAKLLGLARGAKSEYVQLEASKDILDRAGFKPADKQMHLHAGEIKVSIDLT
;
A
#
# COMPACT_ATOMS: atom_id res chain seq x y z
N MET A 1 43.41 2.18 41.19
CA MET A 1 43.40 3.52 40.66
C MET A 1 42.98 3.48 39.21
N GLY A 2 41.95 4.19 38.85
CA GLY A 2 41.49 4.29 37.46
C GLY A 2 40.15 3.63 37.25
N LEU A 3 39.09 4.29 37.66
CA LEU A 3 37.71 4.02 37.33
C LEU A 3 37.43 4.57 35.95
N THR A 4 37.09 3.68 35.01
CA THR A 4 36.51 4.08 33.73
C THR A 4 35.00 3.93 33.79
N ASP A 5 34.35 5.05 33.91
CA ASP A 5 32.93 5.20 33.83
C ASP A 5 32.50 5.03 32.34
N ARG A 6 31.93 3.88 32.03
CA ARG A 6 31.29 3.66 30.75
C ARG A 6 29.82 3.99 30.90
N GLN A 7 29.45 5.22 30.55
CA GLN A 7 28.07 5.56 30.34
C GLN A 7 27.56 4.85 29.07
N VAL A 8 26.71 3.85 29.30
CA VAL A 8 25.97 3.17 28.25
C VAL A 8 24.76 4.03 27.91
N TRP A 9 24.81 4.70 26.77
CA TRP A 9 23.64 5.32 26.17
C TRP A 9 22.84 4.24 25.48
N GLY A 10 21.92 3.62 26.24
CA GLY A 10 20.90 2.74 25.70
C GLY A 10 19.71 3.56 25.19
N GLY A 11 19.78 4.05 23.97
CA GLY A 11 18.64 4.65 23.28
C GLY A 11 17.76 3.55 22.69
N THR A 12 16.84 3.00 23.47
CA THR A 12 15.77 2.14 22.98
C THR A 12 14.65 2.99 22.36
N GLN A 13 14.77 3.29 21.09
CA GLN A 13 13.70 3.86 20.27
C GLN A 13 13.39 2.95 19.09
N GLY A 14 13.00 1.70 19.38
CA GLY A 14 12.64 0.72 18.36
C GLY A 14 11.44 -0.17 18.71
N GLY A 15 10.75 0.12 19.81
CA GLY A 15 9.79 -0.82 20.40
C GLY A 15 8.31 -0.68 20.00
N GLN A 16 7.88 0.36 19.30
CA GLN A 16 6.44 0.59 19.12
C GLN A 16 5.86 0.11 17.78
N GLN A 17 6.65 -0.03 16.73
CA GLN A 17 6.13 -0.52 15.44
C GLN A 17 6.06 -2.04 15.35
N SER A 18 6.93 -2.75 16.05
CA SER A 18 6.90 -4.21 16.10
C SER A 18 5.71 -4.76 16.92
N GLY A 19 5.22 -4.02 17.91
CA GLY A 19 4.08 -4.42 18.73
C GLY A 19 2.75 -4.43 17.98
N LEU A 20 2.50 -3.46 17.12
CA LEU A 20 1.28 -3.39 16.29
C LEU A 20 1.25 -4.50 15.24
N ASN A 21 2.38 -4.80 14.60
CA ASN A 21 2.48 -5.89 13.63
C ASN A 21 2.33 -7.28 14.29
N MET A 22 2.85 -7.45 15.51
CA MET A 22 2.67 -8.70 16.28
C MET A 22 1.22 -8.90 16.74
N THR A 23 0.48 -7.82 17.05
CA THR A 23 -0.92 -7.91 17.49
C THR A 23 -1.83 -8.31 16.33
N VAL A 24 -1.61 -7.77 15.14
CA VAL A 24 -2.35 -8.14 13.92
C VAL A 24 -2.03 -9.58 13.51
N ALA A 25 -0.78 -10.01 13.58
CA ALA A 25 -0.37 -11.37 13.29
C ALA A 25 -0.98 -12.42 14.24
N LYS A 26 -1.26 -12.05 15.50
CA LYS A 26 -1.93 -12.94 16.47
C LYS A 26 -3.42 -13.17 16.19
N ILE A 27 -4.05 -12.30 15.44
CA ILE A 27 -5.49 -12.39 15.10
C ILE A 27 -5.71 -13.19 13.82
N LEU A 28 -4.69 -13.24 12.95
CA LEU A 28 -4.72 -13.97 11.68
C LEU A 28 -4.38 -15.46 11.89
N THR A 29 -5.13 -16.31 11.23
CA THR A 29 -4.78 -17.75 11.15
C THR A 29 -3.74 -17.97 10.05
N ASP A 30 -2.94 -19.03 10.19
CA ASP A 30 -1.93 -19.41 9.18
C ASP A 30 -2.56 -19.56 7.78
N LYS A 31 -3.77 -20.12 7.71
CA LYS A 31 -4.51 -20.25 6.44
C LYS A 31 -4.90 -18.91 5.84
N GLN A 32 -5.26 -17.92 6.67
CA GLN A 32 -5.58 -16.57 6.21
C GLN A 32 -4.34 -15.85 5.71
N MET A 33 -3.23 -15.98 6.40
CA MET A 33 -1.94 -15.43 5.96
C MET A 33 -1.49 -16.06 4.64
N ALA A 34 -1.48 -17.39 4.56
CA ALA A 34 -1.11 -18.11 3.34
C ALA A 34 -2.01 -17.76 2.15
N LEU A 35 -3.32 -17.57 2.38
CA LEU A 35 -4.26 -17.13 1.34
C LEU A 35 -3.89 -15.76 0.78
N VAL A 36 -3.65 -14.79 1.65
CA VAL A 36 -3.28 -13.43 1.26
C VAL A 36 -1.92 -13.42 0.57
N ASP A 37 -0.93 -14.09 1.14
CA ASP A 37 0.42 -14.13 0.58
C ASP A 37 0.43 -14.74 -0.82
N THR A 38 -0.33 -15.83 -1.03
CA THR A 38 -0.47 -16.45 -2.35
C THR A 38 -1.15 -15.51 -3.35
N LEU A 39 -2.22 -14.82 -2.93
CA LEU A 39 -2.90 -13.85 -3.81
C LEU A 39 -2.00 -12.70 -4.22
N VAL A 40 -1.20 -12.18 -3.29
CA VAL A 40 -0.32 -11.03 -3.57
C VAL A 40 0.91 -11.43 -4.39
N ALA A 41 1.48 -12.62 -4.12
CA ALA A 41 2.67 -13.10 -4.82
C ALA A 41 2.36 -13.59 -6.24
N ASP A 42 1.32 -14.39 -6.39
CA ASP A 42 1.04 -15.10 -7.64
C ASP A 42 0.01 -14.38 -8.52
N GLY A 43 -0.80 -13.46 -7.94
CA GLY A 43 -1.92 -12.83 -8.66
C GLY A 43 -2.96 -13.82 -9.17
N CYS A 44 -3.07 -14.99 -8.55
CA CYS A 44 -3.93 -16.09 -8.99
C CYS A 44 -5.39 -15.90 -8.53
N SER A 45 -6.28 -16.78 -8.99
CA SER A 45 -7.69 -16.75 -8.58
C SER A 45 -7.89 -17.13 -7.11
N ILE A 46 -8.99 -16.65 -6.48
CA ILE A 46 -9.32 -17.00 -5.08
C ILE A 46 -9.44 -18.52 -4.90
N LYS A 47 -9.97 -19.23 -5.90
CA LYS A 47 -10.10 -20.69 -5.86
C LYS A 47 -8.75 -21.38 -5.77
N GLU A 48 -7.81 -20.93 -6.57
CA GLU A 48 -6.45 -21.46 -6.63
C GLU A 48 -5.65 -21.14 -5.35
N ALA A 49 -5.72 -19.87 -4.92
CA ALA A 49 -5.11 -19.44 -3.66
C ALA A 49 -5.68 -20.19 -2.45
N ALA A 50 -6.99 -20.44 -2.42
CA ALA A 50 -7.63 -21.23 -1.37
C ALA A 50 -7.09 -22.66 -1.31
N GLY A 51 -6.92 -23.33 -2.46
CA GLY A 51 -6.30 -24.65 -2.51
C GLY A 51 -4.89 -24.66 -1.97
N LYS A 52 -4.04 -23.73 -2.41
CA LYS A 52 -2.65 -23.58 -1.94
C LYS A 52 -2.56 -23.24 -0.43
N ALA A 53 -3.51 -22.46 0.09
CA ALA A 53 -3.58 -22.07 1.50
C ALA A 53 -4.20 -23.15 2.42
N GLY A 54 -4.57 -24.33 1.89
CA GLY A 54 -5.10 -25.44 2.67
C GLY A 54 -6.57 -25.30 3.06
N TYR A 55 -7.36 -24.53 2.29
CA TYR A 55 -8.82 -24.58 2.38
C TYR A 55 -9.36 -25.83 1.69
N ALA A 56 -10.64 -26.14 1.90
CA ALA A 56 -11.28 -27.26 1.23
C ALA A 56 -11.17 -27.13 -0.30
N GLU A 57 -11.14 -28.24 -1.00
CA GLU A 57 -11.11 -28.24 -2.45
C GLU A 57 -12.45 -27.76 -3.07
N GLY A 58 -12.37 -27.20 -4.26
CA GLY A 58 -13.52 -26.82 -5.04
C GLY A 58 -14.22 -25.54 -4.57
N GLU A 59 -15.55 -25.53 -4.75
CA GLU A 59 -16.36 -24.34 -4.48
C GLU A 59 -16.48 -24.00 -2.99
N ALA A 60 -16.51 -25.01 -2.12
CA ALA A 60 -16.57 -24.80 -0.67
C ALA A 60 -15.35 -24.05 -0.14
N GLY A 61 -14.15 -24.38 -0.63
CA GLY A 61 -12.92 -23.68 -0.29
C GLY A 61 -12.91 -22.24 -0.81
N ARG A 62 -13.35 -22.03 -2.06
CA ARG A 62 -13.49 -20.70 -2.63
C ARG A 62 -14.42 -19.79 -1.82
N VAL A 63 -15.58 -20.31 -1.40
CA VAL A 63 -16.55 -19.56 -0.58
C VAL A 63 -15.96 -19.23 0.80
N SER A 64 -15.29 -20.19 1.44
CA SER A 64 -14.66 -19.99 2.75
C SER A 64 -13.53 -18.95 2.67
N ALA A 65 -12.67 -19.04 1.67
CA ALA A 65 -11.62 -18.06 1.40
C ALA A 65 -12.19 -16.66 1.11
N SER A 66 -13.23 -16.57 0.30
CA SER A 66 -13.93 -15.31 0.01
C SER A 66 -14.53 -14.66 1.26
N LYS A 67 -15.08 -15.47 2.19
CA LYS A 67 -15.54 -14.96 3.50
C LYS A 67 -14.38 -14.48 4.36
N ALA A 68 -13.26 -15.19 4.38
CA ALA A 68 -12.07 -14.80 5.12
C ALA A 68 -11.52 -13.44 4.62
N LEU A 69 -11.43 -13.24 3.31
CA LEU A 69 -10.94 -12.00 2.69
C LEU A 69 -11.83 -10.77 2.99
N ARG A 70 -13.07 -10.94 3.41
CA ARG A 70 -13.96 -9.85 3.82
C ARG A 70 -13.77 -9.41 5.27
N GLN A 71 -13.01 -10.15 6.06
CA GLN A 71 -12.77 -9.81 7.45
C GLN A 71 -11.81 -8.62 7.57
N PRO A 72 -12.09 -7.61 8.42
CA PRO A 72 -11.29 -6.37 8.49
C PRO A 72 -9.80 -6.61 8.75
N HIS A 73 -9.46 -7.53 9.66
CA HIS A 73 -8.06 -7.85 9.98
C HIS A 73 -7.33 -8.53 8.82
N VAL A 74 -8.01 -9.35 8.00
CA VAL A 74 -7.45 -9.95 6.80
C VAL A 74 -7.25 -8.91 5.71
N GLN A 75 -8.21 -7.99 5.55
CA GLN A 75 -8.07 -6.88 4.60
C GLN A 75 -6.89 -5.97 4.97
N GLN A 76 -6.73 -5.66 6.25
CA GLN A 76 -5.60 -4.85 6.72
C GLN A 76 -4.26 -5.54 6.42
N TYR A 77 -4.15 -6.82 6.69
CA TYR A 77 -2.97 -7.61 6.34
C TYR A 77 -2.71 -7.61 4.83
N MET A 78 -3.75 -7.81 4.02
CA MET A 78 -3.65 -7.78 2.56
C MET A 78 -3.14 -6.41 2.06
N MET A 79 -3.66 -5.30 2.59
CA MET A 79 -3.18 -3.95 2.23
C MET A 79 -1.69 -3.76 2.56
N THR A 80 -1.24 -4.26 3.71
CA THR A 80 0.18 -4.23 4.09
C THR A 80 1.02 -5.01 3.08
N ARG A 81 0.62 -6.25 2.77
CA ARG A 81 1.35 -7.11 1.82
C ARG A 81 1.39 -6.54 0.40
N VAL A 82 0.29 -5.96 -0.07
CA VAL A 82 0.25 -5.25 -1.35
C VAL A 82 1.19 -4.06 -1.34
N GLY A 83 1.19 -3.25 -0.29
CA GLY A 83 2.09 -2.11 -0.14
C GLY A 83 3.56 -2.52 -0.18
N GLU A 84 3.94 -3.58 0.54
CA GLU A 84 5.29 -4.14 0.51
C GLU A 84 5.68 -4.64 -0.90
N SER A 85 4.79 -5.36 -1.57
CA SER A 85 5.02 -5.85 -2.94
C SER A 85 5.21 -4.70 -3.93
N LEU A 86 4.35 -3.67 -3.87
CA LEU A 86 4.49 -2.47 -4.70
C LEU A 86 5.79 -1.73 -4.41
N GLY A 87 6.19 -1.62 -3.13
CA GLY A 87 7.46 -1.01 -2.74
C GLY A 87 8.67 -1.71 -3.34
N LEU A 88 8.69 -3.05 -3.33
CA LEU A 88 9.75 -3.84 -3.96
C LEU A 88 9.84 -3.62 -5.48
N HIS A 89 8.71 -3.47 -6.15
CA HIS A 89 8.66 -3.29 -7.61
C HIS A 89 8.74 -1.84 -8.06
N ALA A 90 8.63 -0.87 -7.16
CA ALA A 90 8.67 0.55 -7.48
C ALA A 90 9.98 0.96 -8.18
N THR A 91 11.11 0.42 -7.75
CA THR A 91 12.43 0.68 -8.36
C THR A 91 12.50 0.19 -9.81
N THR A 92 11.96 -1.00 -10.08
CA THR A 92 11.90 -1.56 -11.44
C THR A 92 10.98 -0.73 -12.33
N ALA A 93 9.83 -0.32 -11.82
CA ALA A 93 8.90 0.55 -12.53
C ALA A 93 9.52 1.91 -12.85
N ALA A 94 10.22 2.53 -11.89
CA ALA A 94 10.93 3.79 -12.09
C ALA A 94 12.04 3.65 -13.15
N ALA A 95 12.83 2.59 -13.11
CA ALA A 95 13.85 2.31 -14.12
C ALA A 95 13.26 2.16 -15.51
N LYS A 96 12.13 1.45 -15.63
CA LYS A 96 11.41 1.29 -16.90
C LYS A 96 10.90 2.62 -17.44
N LEU A 97 10.33 3.45 -16.57
CA LEU A 97 9.83 4.78 -16.93
C LEU A 97 10.95 5.69 -17.43
N LEU A 98 12.09 5.72 -16.74
CA LEU A 98 13.30 6.44 -17.19
C LEU A 98 13.82 5.91 -18.51
N GLY A 99 13.79 4.61 -18.73
CA GLY A 99 14.17 3.98 -20.01
C GLY A 99 13.27 4.43 -21.15
N LEU A 100 11.97 4.50 -20.95
CA LEU A 100 11.00 4.99 -21.94
C LEU A 100 11.21 6.47 -22.26
N ALA A 101 11.45 7.30 -21.26
CA ALA A 101 11.71 8.73 -21.47
C ALA A 101 12.98 8.99 -22.29
N ARG A 102 14.00 8.12 -22.16
CA ARG A 102 15.30 8.29 -22.84
C ARG A 102 15.35 7.67 -24.24
N GLY A 103 14.66 6.56 -24.46
CA GLY A 103 14.93 5.75 -25.65
C GLY A 103 13.71 5.04 -26.25
N ALA A 104 12.49 5.44 -25.96
CA ALA A 104 11.34 4.91 -26.66
C ALA A 104 11.40 5.32 -28.14
N LYS A 105 10.96 4.43 -29.04
CA LYS A 105 10.94 4.72 -30.50
C LYS A 105 9.94 5.83 -30.88
N SER A 106 8.93 6.05 -30.06
CA SER A 106 7.89 7.06 -30.26
C SER A 106 8.17 8.30 -29.41
N GLU A 107 8.26 9.46 -30.05
CA GLU A 107 8.40 10.76 -29.36
C GLU A 107 7.23 11.05 -28.41
N TYR A 108 6.04 10.60 -28.78
CA TYR A 108 4.87 10.69 -27.90
C TYR A 108 5.07 9.91 -26.60
N VAL A 109 5.59 8.68 -26.68
CA VAL A 109 5.88 7.86 -25.49
C VAL A 109 6.98 8.50 -24.65
N GLN A 110 8.01 9.08 -25.26
CA GLN A 110 9.06 9.82 -24.54
C GLN A 110 8.47 11.03 -23.78
N LEU A 111 7.59 11.79 -24.46
CA LEU A 111 6.93 12.95 -23.88
C LEU A 111 6.05 12.56 -22.69
N GLU A 112 5.21 11.53 -22.84
CA GLU A 112 4.31 11.08 -21.76
C GLU A 112 5.07 10.50 -20.57
N ALA A 113 6.13 9.71 -20.81
CA ALA A 113 6.99 9.21 -19.75
C ALA A 113 7.72 10.35 -19.02
N SER A 114 8.15 11.38 -19.72
CA SER A 114 8.80 12.56 -19.12
C SER A 114 7.82 13.37 -18.27
N LYS A 115 6.59 13.57 -18.74
CA LYS A 115 5.52 14.20 -17.96
C LYS A 115 5.23 13.42 -16.68
N ASP A 116 5.06 12.09 -16.77
CA ASP A 116 4.78 11.24 -15.61
C ASP A 116 5.91 11.31 -14.56
N ILE A 117 7.17 11.38 -15.00
CA ILE A 117 8.32 11.57 -14.11
C ILE A 117 8.23 12.92 -13.38
N LEU A 118 7.94 14.02 -14.11
CA LEU A 118 7.81 15.34 -13.52
C LEU A 118 6.63 15.44 -12.56
N ASP A 119 5.50 14.84 -12.90
CA ASP A 119 4.31 14.79 -12.03
C ASP A 119 4.60 14.06 -10.72
N ARG A 120 5.28 12.93 -10.76
CA ARG A 120 5.69 12.17 -9.57
C ARG A 120 6.74 12.89 -8.74
N ALA A 121 7.60 13.68 -9.38
CA ALA A 121 8.60 14.52 -8.70
C ALA A 121 7.99 15.80 -8.10
N GLY A 122 6.68 16.04 -8.24
CA GLY A 122 5.99 17.19 -7.67
C GLY A 122 6.03 18.45 -8.53
N PHE A 123 6.47 18.36 -9.79
CA PHE A 123 6.49 19.48 -10.74
C PHE A 123 5.19 19.63 -11.54
N LYS A 124 4.14 18.93 -11.14
CA LYS A 124 2.83 19.10 -11.75
C LYS A 124 2.30 20.52 -11.47
N PRO A 125 1.86 21.28 -12.49
CA PRO A 125 1.19 22.54 -12.25
C PRO A 125 -0.01 22.33 -11.34
N ALA A 126 -0.21 23.19 -10.34
CA ALA A 126 -1.37 23.12 -9.46
C ALA A 126 -2.64 23.13 -10.31
N ASP A 127 -3.45 22.08 -10.22
CA ASP A 127 -4.78 22.06 -10.83
C ASP A 127 -5.59 23.20 -10.21
N LYS A 128 -5.81 24.26 -10.95
CA LYS A 128 -6.72 25.34 -10.54
C LYS A 128 -8.14 24.77 -10.60
N GLN A 129 -8.54 24.08 -9.55
CA GLN A 129 -9.95 23.79 -9.34
C GLN A 129 -10.63 25.10 -8.95
N MET A 130 -11.17 25.79 -9.93
CA MET A 130 -12.09 26.92 -9.67
C MET A 130 -13.40 26.31 -9.18
N HIS A 131 -13.54 26.20 -7.86
CA HIS A 131 -14.85 25.99 -7.26
C HIS A 131 -15.64 27.28 -7.40
N LEU A 132 -16.39 27.43 -8.48
CA LEU A 132 -17.42 28.47 -8.64
C LEU A 132 -18.56 28.10 -7.69
N HIS A 133 -18.50 28.65 -6.47
CA HIS A 133 -19.68 28.69 -5.60
C HIS A 133 -20.64 29.74 -6.14
N ALA A 134 -21.49 29.40 -7.11
CA ALA A 134 -22.62 30.17 -7.50
C ALA A 134 -23.75 29.93 -6.48
N GLY A 135 -23.68 30.61 -5.33
CA GLY A 135 -24.69 30.54 -4.30
C GLY A 135 -24.81 31.94 -3.65
N GLU A 136 -26.00 32.48 -3.60
CA GLU A 136 -26.32 33.70 -2.88
C GLU A 136 -26.28 33.40 -1.37
N ILE A 137 -25.29 33.93 -0.65
CA ILE A 137 -25.24 33.82 0.83
C ILE A 137 -26.11 34.95 1.38
N LYS A 138 -27.35 34.65 1.79
CA LYS A 138 -28.18 35.57 2.56
C LYS A 138 -27.76 35.50 4.04
N VAL A 139 -27.02 36.52 4.49
CA VAL A 139 -26.74 36.73 5.89
C VAL A 139 -27.88 37.61 6.46
N SER A 140 -28.77 37.03 7.28
CA SER A 140 -29.78 37.78 8.04
C SER A 140 -29.17 38.08 9.42
N ILE A 141 -28.87 39.36 9.66
CA ILE A 141 -28.42 39.81 10.99
C ILE A 141 -29.66 40.39 11.69
N ASP A 142 -30.13 39.70 12.73
CA ASP A 142 -31.21 40.18 13.59
C ASP A 142 -30.58 41.04 14.70
N LEU A 143 -30.86 42.35 14.65
CA LEU A 143 -30.35 43.35 15.59
C LEU A 143 -31.46 43.74 16.58
N THR A 144 -31.95 42.79 17.38
CA THR A 144 -32.83 43.10 18.52
C THR A 144 -32.11 42.85 19.83
#